data_22fb0c77bf5b02f7cd142917647edfd7
#
_entry.id   22fb0c77bf5b02f7cd142917647edfd7
#
_cell.length_a   1.000
_cell.length_b   1.000
_cell.length_c   1.000
_cell.angle_alpha   90.00
_cell.angle_beta   90.00
_cell.angle_gamma   90.00
#
_symmetry.space_group_name_H-M   'P 1'
#
loop_
_entity.id
_entity.type
_entity.pdbx_description
1 polymer ?
#
loop_
_entity_poly.entity_id
_entity_poly.type
_entity_poly.pdbx_seq_one_letter_code
_entity_poly.pdbx_strand_id
1 'polypeptide(L)'
;MYDELQALEKETGTVLANSPTVSVGYEAVDQLPKEEHESPMLSLDKTKDREVLREFIGEHKTLLSWKLDGLTIVLTYENGGLAKAVTRGNGVTGEVVTNNARVFKNVPLRIPYQGRLVLRGEAIITYSDFERINESIEDVDAKYKNPRNLCSGSVRQLNNEITARRNVRFYAFTLVSADGVDFHNSRARQFEWLKEQGFDVVEYRTVTASTLDEAMEYFSTAITENDFPSDGLVALYDDIAYGDSLGRTAKFPRNAFAFKWADEIRETHLLEIEWSPSRTGLINPVAVFEPVELEGTTVSRASVHNVSILKELQLGIGDTITVYKANMIIPQIAENLTRSSKLEIPDTCPACGHGTQIQKVNDVEALYLSLIHI
;
A
#
# COMPACT_ATOMS: atom_id res chain seq x y z
N MET A 1 31.72 28.56 0.02
CA MET A 1 30.55 28.54 0.95
C MET A 1 29.86 27.16 1.01
N TYR A 2 29.39 26.57 -0.14
CA TYR A 2 28.80 25.20 -0.13
C TYR A 2 29.87 24.14 0.21
N ASP A 3 31.00 24.16 -0.47
CA ASP A 3 32.12 23.24 -0.26
C ASP A 3 32.76 23.38 1.13
N GLU A 4 32.81 24.60 1.65
CA GLU A 4 33.27 24.87 3.02
C GLU A 4 32.32 24.33 4.09
N LEU A 5 30.99 24.46 3.85
CA LEU A 5 29.99 23.88 4.72
C LEU A 5 30.08 22.35 4.72
N GLN A 6 30.23 21.74 3.55
CA GLN A 6 30.40 20.30 3.41
C GLN A 6 31.68 19.79 4.11
N ALA A 7 32.77 20.53 3.99
CA ALA A 7 34.02 20.21 4.68
C ALA A 7 33.87 20.30 6.21
N LEU A 8 33.18 21.33 6.70
CA LEU A 8 32.94 21.55 8.13
C LEU A 8 32.02 20.48 8.71
N GLU A 9 30.95 20.10 7.99
CA GLU A 9 30.05 19.01 8.39
C GLU A 9 30.79 17.66 8.47
N LYS A 10 31.70 17.42 7.53
CA LYS A 10 32.55 16.22 7.54
C LYS A 10 33.55 16.21 8.69
N GLU A 11 34.13 17.37 9.00
CA GLU A 11 35.11 17.52 10.10
C GLU A 11 34.45 17.40 11.48
N THR A 12 33.26 17.99 11.64
CA THR A 12 32.53 17.97 12.91
C THR A 12 31.67 16.70 13.12
N GLY A 13 31.47 15.89 12.07
CA GLY A 13 30.55 14.75 12.09
C GLY A 13 29.08 15.15 12.31
N THR A 14 28.75 16.44 12.22
CA THR A 14 27.44 16.98 12.53
C THR A 14 26.82 17.59 11.26
N VAL A 15 25.77 16.94 10.75
CA VAL A 15 25.02 17.44 9.61
C VAL A 15 23.62 17.85 10.06
N LEU A 16 23.28 19.11 9.87
CA LEU A 16 21.94 19.59 10.22
C LEU A 16 20.91 19.10 9.19
N ALA A 17 19.72 18.70 9.66
CA ALA A 17 18.66 18.18 8.81
C ALA A 17 18.22 19.16 7.69
N ASN A 18 18.42 20.45 7.90
CA ASN A 18 18.15 21.52 6.91
C ASN A 18 19.39 22.04 6.20
N SER A 19 20.52 21.35 6.31
CA SER A 19 21.73 21.77 5.57
C SER A 19 21.48 21.67 4.07
N PRO A 20 21.90 22.69 3.27
CA PRO A 20 21.81 22.62 1.82
C PRO A 20 22.67 21.49 1.24
N THR A 21 23.59 20.92 2.02
CA THR A 21 24.44 19.80 1.59
C THR A 21 23.71 18.44 1.62
N VAL A 22 22.55 18.34 2.30
CA VAL A 22 21.77 17.10 2.47
C VAL A 22 20.39 17.14 1.84
N SER A 23 19.91 18.27 1.35
CA SER A 23 18.61 18.35 0.68
C SER A 23 18.63 17.70 -0.71
N VAL A 24 19.75 17.80 -1.42
CA VAL A 24 20.02 17.08 -2.67
C VAL A 24 21.48 16.68 -2.65
N GLY A 25 21.78 15.40 -2.51
CA GLY A 25 23.14 14.89 -2.51
C GLY A 25 23.13 13.38 -2.38
N TYR A 26 23.96 12.72 -3.16
CA TYR A 26 24.10 11.28 -3.18
C TYR A 26 25.21 10.86 -2.21
N GLU A 27 24.84 10.13 -1.17
CA GLU A 27 25.79 9.33 -0.41
C GLU A 27 25.64 7.90 -0.92
N ALA A 28 26.71 7.34 -1.49
CA ALA A 28 26.71 6.01 -2.05
C ALA A 28 26.56 4.99 -0.92
N VAL A 29 25.38 4.40 -0.77
CA VAL A 29 25.09 3.26 0.12
C VAL A 29 24.83 2.05 -0.76
N ASP A 30 25.51 0.94 -0.48
CA ASP A 30 25.31 -0.32 -1.21
C ASP A 30 24.01 -1.02 -0.84
N GLN A 31 23.48 -0.75 0.37
CA GLN A 31 22.20 -1.27 0.89
C GLN A 31 21.59 -0.27 1.88
N LEU A 32 20.24 -0.25 1.92
CA LEU A 32 19.54 0.49 2.96
C LEU A 32 19.69 -0.24 4.31
N PRO A 33 20.18 0.45 5.37
CA PRO A 33 20.23 -0.12 6.69
C PRO A 33 18.83 -0.54 7.17
N LYS A 34 18.78 -1.54 8.06
CA LYS A 34 17.52 -1.97 8.68
C LYS A 34 17.50 -1.58 10.15
N GLU A 35 16.31 -1.25 10.65
CA GLU A 35 16.10 -0.88 12.04
C GLU A 35 14.80 -1.48 12.57
N GLU A 36 14.79 -1.87 13.83
CA GLU A 36 13.60 -2.35 14.53
C GLU A 36 12.73 -1.17 14.98
N HIS A 37 11.42 -1.32 14.88
CA HIS A 37 10.45 -0.34 15.37
C HIS A 37 10.31 -0.42 16.88
N GLU A 38 10.22 0.72 17.55
CA GLU A 38 9.96 0.82 19.01
C GLU A 38 8.62 0.18 19.40
N SER A 39 7.67 0.16 18.48
CA SER A 39 6.40 -0.53 18.63
C SER A 39 5.96 -1.17 17.32
N PRO A 40 5.40 -2.40 17.35
CA PRO A 40 4.96 -3.10 16.15
C PRO A 40 3.96 -2.29 15.32
N MET A 41 4.09 -2.38 14.01
CA MET A 41 3.17 -1.76 13.05
C MET A 41 2.19 -2.81 12.53
N LEU A 42 1.09 -2.98 13.24
CA LEU A 42 0.07 -3.97 12.91
C LEU A 42 -0.70 -3.58 11.64
N SER A 43 -1.28 -4.58 10.97
CA SER A 43 -2.29 -4.35 9.95
C SER A 43 -3.61 -3.94 10.62
N LEU A 44 -4.53 -3.35 9.86
CA LEU A 44 -5.88 -3.10 10.33
C LEU A 44 -6.80 -4.28 9.99
N ASP A 45 -7.74 -4.59 10.89
CA ASP A 45 -8.90 -5.37 10.53
C ASP A 45 -9.77 -4.61 9.54
N LYS A 46 -10.55 -5.30 8.71
CA LYS A 46 -11.21 -4.66 7.57
C LYS A 46 -12.58 -5.26 7.28
N THR A 47 -13.47 -4.41 6.76
CA THR A 47 -14.79 -4.80 6.24
C THR A 47 -15.10 -4.06 4.94
N LYS A 48 -16.06 -4.58 4.16
CA LYS A 48 -16.73 -3.90 3.04
C LYS A 48 -18.19 -3.56 3.40
N ASP A 49 -18.63 -3.98 4.57
CA ASP A 49 -19.98 -3.77 5.08
C ASP A 49 -20.04 -2.51 5.94
N ARG A 50 -20.94 -1.57 5.57
CA ARG A 50 -21.16 -0.32 6.29
C ARG A 50 -21.75 -0.53 7.68
N GLU A 51 -22.58 -1.57 7.86
CA GLU A 51 -23.20 -1.86 9.16
C GLU A 51 -22.16 -2.37 10.14
N VAL A 52 -21.22 -3.21 9.72
CA VAL A 52 -20.09 -3.65 10.55
C VAL A 52 -19.22 -2.45 10.96
N LEU A 53 -19.00 -1.48 10.04
CA LEU A 53 -18.30 -0.24 10.37
C LEU A 53 -19.10 0.61 11.37
N ARG A 54 -20.42 0.71 11.20
CA ARG A 54 -21.34 1.42 12.11
C ARG A 54 -21.32 0.82 13.52
N GLU A 55 -21.35 -0.50 13.61
CA GLU A 55 -21.25 -1.22 14.88
C GLU A 55 -19.90 -0.97 15.58
N PHE A 56 -18.81 -0.96 14.82
CA PHE A 56 -17.49 -0.61 15.35
C PHE A 56 -17.48 0.82 15.92
N ILE A 57 -18.00 1.80 15.20
CA ILE A 57 -18.05 3.22 15.64
C ILE A 57 -18.93 3.38 16.87
N GLY A 58 -20.14 2.82 16.86
CA GLY A 58 -21.11 2.96 17.95
C GLY A 58 -21.34 4.43 18.33
N GLU A 59 -21.40 4.71 19.63
CA GLU A 59 -21.56 6.05 20.19
C GLU A 59 -20.23 6.81 20.36
N HIS A 60 -19.11 6.18 19.98
CA HIS A 60 -17.80 6.78 20.17
C HIS A 60 -17.47 7.76 19.06
N LYS A 61 -17.01 8.95 19.46
CA LYS A 61 -16.41 9.91 18.52
C LYS A 61 -15.23 9.26 17.82
N THR A 62 -15.30 9.19 16.50
CA THR A 62 -14.35 8.45 15.65
C THR A 62 -13.87 9.36 14.52
N LEU A 63 -12.60 9.30 14.20
CA LEU A 63 -12.01 9.94 13.02
C LEU A 63 -12.11 8.99 11.85
N LEU A 64 -12.88 9.36 10.83
CA LEU A 64 -12.97 8.63 9.56
C LEU A 64 -12.09 9.35 8.55
N SER A 65 -11.05 8.71 8.06
CA SER A 65 -10.04 9.29 7.17
C SER A 65 -9.81 8.44 5.93
N TRP A 66 -9.20 9.02 4.89
CA TRP A 66 -8.72 8.24 3.76
C TRP A 66 -7.75 7.15 4.20
N LYS A 67 -7.91 5.97 3.63
CA LYS A 67 -6.91 4.91 3.67
C LYS A 67 -6.02 5.05 2.45
N LEU A 68 -4.98 5.85 2.58
CA LEU A 68 -4.03 6.08 1.50
C LEU A 68 -3.31 4.78 1.12
N ASP A 69 -3.02 4.61 -0.17
CA ASP A 69 -2.36 3.43 -0.72
C ASP A 69 -0.96 3.77 -1.27
N GLY A 70 0.04 3.63 -0.43
CA GLY A 70 1.42 3.96 -0.73
C GLY A 70 2.41 3.10 0.04
N LEU A 71 3.32 3.74 0.74
CA LEU A 71 4.30 3.10 1.63
C LEU A 71 4.30 3.77 3.00
N THR A 72 3.97 3.01 4.03
CA THR A 72 3.98 3.53 5.40
C THR A 72 5.41 3.82 5.88
N ILE A 73 5.62 5.00 6.45
CA ILE A 73 6.90 5.48 6.99
C ILE A 73 6.70 6.02 8.41
N VAL A 74 7.66 5.74 9.27
CA VAL A 74 7.82 6.36 10.59
C VAL A 74 8.83 7.47 10.48
N LEU A 75 8.46 8.69 10.87
CA LEU A 75 9.37 9.82 10.99
C LEU A 75 9.67 10.10 12.45
N THR A 76 10.93 10.33 12.77
CA THR A 76 11.40 10.75 14.09
C THR A 76 12.09 12.09 13.97
N TYR A 77 11.66 13.04 14.80
CA TYR A 77 12.28 14.36 14.94
C TYR A 77 12.89 14.49 16.33
N GLU A 78 14.04 15.15 16.38
CA GLU A 78 14.75 15.48 17.60
C GLU A 78 15.32 16.90 17.50
N ASN A 79 15.20 17.68 18.55
CA ASN A 79 15.66 19.07 18.57
C ASN A 79 15.15 19.90 17.37
N GLY A 80 13.89 19.64 16.98
CA GLY A 80 13.25 20.30 15.84
C GLY A 80 13.72 19.85 14.46
N GLY A 81 14.65 18.93 14.33
CA GLY A 81 15.15 18.42 13.05
C GLY A 81 14.71 17.00 12.73
N LEU A 82 14.53 16.68 11.44
CA LEU A 82 14.30 15.30 11.00
C LEU A 82 15.54 14.44 11.29
N ALA A 83 15.45 13.61 12.32
CA ALA A 83 16.52 12.71 12.74
C ALA A 83 16.50 11.40 11.93
N LYS A 84 15.30 10.81 11.73
CA LYS A 84 15.19 9.48 11.14
C LYS A 84 13.88 9.27 10.41
N ALA A 85 13.93 8.45 9.32
CA ALA A 85 12.78 7.92 8.63
C ALA A 85 12.99 6.42 8.37
N VAL A 86 11.98 5.58 8.71
CA VAL A 86 12.04 4.12 8.59
C VAL A 86 10.77 3.61 7.93
N THR A 87 10.89 2.75 6.91
CA THR A 87 9.72 2.10 6.29
C THR A 87 9.07 1.11 7.25
N ARG A 88 7.78 0.82 7.05
CA ARG A 88 7.08 -0.20 7.85
C ARG A 88 7.79 -1.57 7.81
N GLY A 89 8.34 -1.96 6.66
CA GLY A 89 8.92 -3.28 6.46
C GLY A 89 7.91 -4.40 6.76
N ASN A 90 8.32 -5.38 7.56
CA ASN A 90 7.45 -6.48 8.01
C ASN A 90 6.58 -6.13 9.24
N GLY A 91 6.63 -4.87 9.70
CA GLY A 91 5.93 -4.38 10.89
C GLY A 91 6.76 -4.45 12.18
N VAL A 92 7.87 -5.15 12.18
CA VAL A 92 8.84 -5.22 13.30
C VAL A 92 10.14 -4.51 12.90
N THR A 93 10.62 -4.76 11.70
CA THR A 93 11.87 -4.20 11.16
C THR A 93 11.59 -3.52 9.82
N GLY A 94 12.08 -2.31 9.63
CA GLY A 94 11.98 -1.54 8.40
C GLY A 94 13.35 -1.10 7.87
N GLU A 95 13.35 -0.52 6.68
CA GLU A 95 14.53 0.04 6.02
C GLU A 95 14.66 1.52 6.37
N VAL A 96 15.88 1.95 6.73
CA VAL A 96 16.17 3.36 7.01
C VAL A 96 16.24 4.13 5.69
N VAL A 97 15.31 5.07 5.51
CA VAL A 97 15.13 5.87 4.29
C VAL A 97 15.23 7.37 4.56
N THR A 98 15.94 7.76 5.61
CA THR A 98 16.05 9.16 6.05
C THR A 98 16.53 10.07 4.94
N ASN A 99 17.53 9.63 4.16
CA ASN A 99 18.07 10.40 3.05
C ASN A 99 17.00 10.67 1.96
N ASN A 100 16.15 9.70 1.69
CA ASN A 100 15.06 9.86 0.73
C ASN A 100 13.90 10.71 1.31
N ALA A 101 13.57 10.55 2.60
CA ALA A 101 12.52 11.33 3.24
C ALA A 101 12.82 12.84 3.26
N ARG A 102 14.12 13.23 3.29
CA ARG A 102 14.55 14.62 3.23
C ARG A 102 14.17 15.34 1.93
N VAL A 103 13.95 14.61 0.86
CA VAL A 103 13.58 15.17 -0.45
C VAL A 103 12.12 14.98 -0.80
N PHE A 104 11.29 14.50 0.14
CA PHE A 104 9.85 14.48 -0.05
C PHE A 104 9.31 15.91 -0.15
N LYS A 105 8.30 16.10 -0.99
CA LYS A 105 7.74 17.42 -1.32
C LYS A 105 7.28 18.23 -0.11
N ASN A 106 6.74 17.55 0.90
CA ASN A 106 6.00 18.15 2.00
C ASN A 106 6.45 17.67 3.41
N VAL A 107 7.59 16.99 3.51
CA VAL A 107 8.18 16.67 4.81
C VAL A 107 9.01 17.85 5.29
N PRO A 108 8.64 18.50 6.41
CA PRO A 108 9.42 19.59 6.95
C PRO A 108 10.76 19.07 7.51
N LEU A 109 11.88 19.61 7.07
CA LEU A 109 13.20 19.23 7.60
C LEU A 109 13.42 19.78 9.00
N ARG A 110 12.70 20.86 9.35
CA ARG A 110 12.66 21.46 10.70
C ARG A 110 11.23 21.78 11.08
N ILE A 111 10.93 21.58 12.37
CA ILE A 111 9.64 21.87 13.00
C ILE A 111 9.85 22.80 14.20
N PRO A 112 8.82 23.57 14.63
CA PRO A 112 8.88 24.42 15.82
C PRO A 112 9.15 23.64 17.12
N TYR A 113 8.56 22.45 17.26
CA TYR A 113 8.67 21.63 18.44
C TYR A 113 10.11 21.07 18.62
N GLN A 114 10.69 21.23 19.82
CA GLN A 114 12.08 20.89 20.10
C GLN A 114 12.24 19.56 20.87
N GLY A 115 11.16 18.95 21.34
CA GLY A 115 11.18 17.62 21.97
C GLY A 115 11.32 16.49 20.94
N ARG A 116 11.31 15.27 21.45
CA ARG A 116 11.27 14.08 20.56
C ARG A 116 9.84 13.86 20.05
N LEU A 117 9.69 13.82 18.76
CA LEU A 117 8.42 13.52 18.06
C LEU A 117 8.59 12.27 17.21
N VAL A 118 7.66 11.33 17.35
CA VAL A 118 7.52 10.16 16.47
C VAL A 118 6.12 10.14 15.89
N LEU A 119 6.04 10.08 14.56
CA LEU A 119 4.77 10.00 13.84
C LEU A 119 4.82 8.96 12.72
N ARG A 120 3.66 8.47 12.33
CA ARG A 120 3.47 7.57 11.20
C ARG A 120 2.64 8.25 10.13
N GLY A 121 2.97 7.99 8.89
CA GLY A 121 2.21 8.47 7.75
C GLY A 121 2.43 7.59 6.54
N GLU A 122 1.69 7.90 5.50
CA GLU A 122 1.79 7.21 4.22
C GLU A 122 2.54 8.09 3.22
N ALA A 123 3.60 7.55 2.64
CA ALA A 123 4.25 8.15 1.50
C ALA A 123 3.50 7.71 0.24
N ILE A 124 3.15 8.67 -0.61
CA ILE A 124 2.41 8.43 -1.85
C ILE A 124 3.03 9.17 -3.03
N ILE A 125 2.68 8.74 -4.23
CA ILE A 125 2.82 9.49 -5.48
C ILE A 125 1.42 9.67 -6.04
N THR A 126 1.08 10.88 -6.49
CA THR A 126 -0.25 11.18 -7.05
C THR A 126 -0.47 10.48 -8.39
N TYR A 127 -1.71 10.34 -8.83
CA TYR A 127 -2.02 9.77 -10.14
C TYR A 127 -1.42 10.61 -11.26
N SER A 128 -1.51 11.94 -11.20
CA SER A 128 -0.92 12.86 -12.19
C SER A 128 0.61 12.74 -12.28
N ASP A 129 1.30 12.62 -11.14
CA ASP A 129 2.75 12.41 -11.14
C ASP A 129 3.12 11.00 -11.63
N PHE A 130 2.32 9.99 -11.31
CA PHE A 130 2.50 8.62 -11.79
C PHE A 130 2.39 8.54 -13.32
N GLU A 131 1.36 9.13 -13.91
CA GLU A 131 1.16 9.17 -15.36
C GLU A 131 2.33 9.87 -16.05
N ARG A 132 2.70 11.06 -15.60
CA ARG A 132 3.82 11.83 -16.13
C ARG A 132 5.14 11.06 -16.07
N ILE A 133 5.40 10.34 -14.99
CA ILE A 133 6.63 9.54 -14.83
C ILE A 133 6.60 8.34 -15.78
N ASN A 134 5.48 7.61 -15.84
CA ASN A 134 5.35 6.45 -16.73
C ASN A 134 5.42 6.83 -18.22
N GLU A 135 4.90 7.98 -18.61
CA GLU A 135 5.03 8.51 -19.99
C GLU A 135 6.50 8.74 -20.37
N SER A 136 7.35 9.13 -19.43
CA SER A 136 8.78 9.35 -19.64
C SER A 136 9.62 8.07 -19.76
N ILE A 137 9.03 6.90 -19.49
CA ILE A 137 9.70 5.59 -19.59
C ILE A 137 9.44 5.02 -20.99
N GLU A 138 10.49 4.94 -21.81
CA GLU A 138 10.40 4.44 -23.18
C GLU A 138 10.14 2.94 -23.26
N ASP A 139 10.75 2.16 -22.37
CA ASP A 139 10.57 0.71 -22.29
C ASP A 139 9.24 0.37 -21.59
N VAL A 140 8.30 -0.21 -22.35
CA VAL A 140 6.97 -0.57 -21.87
C VAL A 140 7.03 -1.57 -20.72
N ASP A 141 7.97 -2.50 -20.74
CA ASP A 141 8.13 -3.53 -19.70
C ASP A 141 8.73 -2.95 -18.40
N ALA A 142 9.39 -1.81 -18.49
CA ALA A 142 9.95 -1.08 -17.35
C ALA A 142 8.93 -0.14 -16.67
N LYS A 143 7.74 0.07 -17.25
CA LYS A 143 6.70 0.94 -16.67
C LYS A 143 6.16 0.37 -15.36
N TYR A 144 5.88 1.26 -14.44
CA TYR A 144 5.27 0.89 -13.16
C TYR A 144 3.80 0.55 -13.34
N LYS A 145 3.30 -0.44 -12.61
CA LYS A 145 1.92 -0.91 -12.75
C LYS A 145 0.89 -0.04 -12.01
N ASN A 146 1.32 0.64 -10.95
CA ASN A 146 0.46 1.52 -10.16
C ASN A 146 1.29 2.51 -9.33
N PRO A 147 0.65 3.59 -8.80
CA PRO A 147 1.31 4.61 -7.99
C PRO A 147 2.01 4.05 -6.74
N ARG A 148 1.42 3.04 -6.08
CA ARG A 148 2.00 2.39 -4.90
C ARG A 148 3.35 1.73 -5.20
N ASN A 149 3.44 0.98 -6.31
CA ASN A 149 4.69 0.33 -6.72
C ASN A 149 5.75 1.37 -7.08
N LEU A 150 5.36 2.42 -7.79
CA LEU A 150 6.26 3.54 -8.08
C LEU A 150 6.74 4.23 -6.80
N CYS A 151 5.84 4.52 -5.85
CA CYS A 151 6.19 5.12 -4.57
C CYS A 151 7.15 4.24 -3.78
N SER A 152 6.84 2.96 -3.62
CA SER A 152 7.69 2.00 -2.91
C SER A 152 9.10 1.90 -3.53
N GLY A 153 9.19 1.85 -4.86
CA GLY A 153 10.47 1.87 -5.57
C GLY A 153 11.20 3.21 -5.45
N SER A 154 10.47 4.32 -5.35
CA SER A 154 11.05 5.66 -5.23
C SER A 154 11.63 5.92 -3.84
N VAL A 155 10.92 5.50 -2.81
CA VAL A 155 11.37 5.68 -1.41
C VAL A 155 12.59 4.84 -1.09
N ARG A 156 12.80 3.73 -1.78
CA ARG A 156 13.94 2.82 -1.57
C ARG A 156 15.12 3.05 -2.52
N GLN A 157 15.15 4.17 -3.23
CA GLN A 157 16.28 4.51 -4.09
C GLN A 157 17.54 4.75 -3.25
N LEU A 158 18.67 4.24 -3.71
CA LEU A 158 19.96 4.55 -3.11
C LEU A 158 20.38 6.00 -3.39
N ASN A 159 20.03 6.52 -4.58
CA ASN A 159 20.21 7.91 -4.95
C ASN A 159 18.91 8.71 -4.72
N ASN A 160 18.93 9.62 -3.76
CA ASN A 160 17.76 10.44 -3.40
C ASN A 160 17.37 11.49 -4.45
N GLU A 161 18.23 11.78 -5.43
CA GLU A 161 17.87 12.66 -6.56
C GLU A 161 16.74 12.03 -7.40
N ILE A 162 16.73 10.69 -7.53
CA ILE A 162 15.66 9.97 -8.21
C ILE A 162 14.36 10.16 -7.43
N THR A 163 14.40 10.03 -6.11
CA THR A 163 13.25 10.26 -5.22
C THR A 163 12.74 11.69 -5.33
N ALA A 164 13.63 12.68 -5.35
CA ALA A 164 13.29 14.10 -5.49
C ALA A 164 12.51 14.40 -6.78
N ARG A 165 12.90 13.79 -7.91
CA ARG A 165 12.23 13.97 -9.22
C ARG A 165 10.85 13.32 -9.28
N ARG A 166 10.56 12.37 -8.40
CA ARG A 166 9.32 11.58 -8.40
C ARG A 166 8.22 12.19 -7.55
N ASN A 167 8.46 13.34 -6.92
CA ASN A 167 7.46 14.11 -6.17
C ASN A 167 6.75 13.30 -5.06
N VAL A 168 7.48 12.44 -4.35
CA VAL A 168 6.92 11.71 -3.21
C VAL A 168 6.37 12.68 -2.18
N ARG A 169 5.15 12.44 -1.69
CA ARG A 169 4.46 13.22 -0.64
C ARG A 169 4.19 12.32 0.56
N PHE A 170 4.15 12.90 1.74
CA PHE A 170 3.90 12.21 2.99
C PHE A 170 2.67 12.81 3.68
N TYR A 171 1.75 11.98 4.13
CA TYR A 171 0.58 12.38 4.90
C TYR A 171 0.56 11.65 6.23
N ALA A 172 0.63 12.41 7.32
CA ALA A 172 0.57 11.86 8.67
C ALA A 172 -0.82 11.30 8.98
N PHE A 173 -0.88 10.12 9.59
CA PHE A 173 -2.13 9.49 10.03
C PHE A 173 -2.09 9.00 11.48
N THR A 174 -0.95 9.07 12.16
CA THR A 174 -0.83 8.74 13.59
C THR A 174 0.33 9.50 14.21
N LEU A 175 0.08 10.19 15.31
CA LEU A 175 1.12 10.62 16.22
C LEU A 175 1.39 9.48 17.21
N VAL A 176 2.63 8.99 17.26
CA VAL A 176 3.04 7.90 18.15
C VAL A 176 3.44 8.44 19.52
N SER A 177 4.32 9.46 19.54
CA SER A 177 4.74 10.14 20.77
C SER A 177 5.18 11.57 20.48
N ALA A 178 4.93 12.47 21.45
CA ALA A 178 5.49 13.81 21.51
C ALA A 178 5.72 14.14 23.00
N ASP A 179 6.98 14.24 23.41
CA ASP A 179 7.35 14.35 24.80
C ASP A 179 6.85 15.64 25.43
N GLY A 180 6.10 15.54 26.54
CA GLY A 180 5.60 16.70 27.30
C GLY A 180 4.44 17.47 26.67
N VAL A 181 3.79 16.96 25.61
CA VAL A 181 2.61 17.56 25.00
C VAL A 181 1.34 16.86 25.47
N ASP A 182 0.41 17.65 26.03
CA ASP A 182 -0.91 17.15 26.42
C ASP A 182 -1.92 17.37 25.28
N PHE A 183 -2.47 16.29 24.75
CA PHE A 183 -3.50 16.33 23.70
C PHE A 183 -4.92 16.23 24.26
N HIS A 184 -5.11 16.34 25.58
CA HIS A 184 -6.41 16.25 26.24
C HIS A 184 -7.23 15.03 25.80
N ASN A 185 -6.54 13.88 25.69
CA ASN A 185 -7.13 12.59 25.34
C ASN A 185 -7.85 12.57 23.97
N SER A 186 -7.41 13.37 22.98
CA SER A 186 -8.03 13.47 21.66
C SER A 186 -7.02 13.30 20.51
N ARG A 187 -7.29 12.36 19.60
CA ARG A 187 -6.49 12.17 18.38
C ARG A 187 -6.71 13.29 17.35
N ALA A 188 -7.91 13.89 17.32
CA ALA A 188 -8.15 15.06 16.50
C ALA A 188 -7.21 16.21 16.89
N ARG A 189 -6.99 16.42 18.20
CA ARG A 189 -6.01 17.41 18.68
C ARG A 189 -4.57 17.05 18.31
N GLN A 190 -4.22 15.76 18.28
CA GLN A 190 -2.93 15.32 17.76
C GLN A 190 -2.75 15.72 16.30
N PHE A 191 -3.78 15.55 15.46
CA PHE A 191 -3.74 15.89 14.06
C PHE A 191 -3.64 17.40 13.83
N GLU A 192 -4.42 18.21 14.56
CA GLU A 192 -4.31 19.67 14.47
C GLU A 192 -2.92 20.16 14.91
N TRP A 193 -2.39 19.61 15.99
CA TRP A 193 -1.04 19.94 16.44
C TRP A 193 0.04 19.55 15.42
N LEU A 194 -0.10 18.41 14.72
CA LEU A 194 0.81 18.04 13.64
C LEU A 194 0.77 19.04 12.48
N LYS A 195 -0.41 19.57 12.13
CA LYS A 195 -0.55 20.65 11.14
C LYS A 195 0.17 21.92 11.60
N GLU A 196 0.08 22.28 12.88
CA GLU A 196 0.82 23.41 13.46
C GLU A 196 2.35 23.21 13.38
N GLN A 197 2.82 21.95 13.42
CA GLN A 197 4.24 21.62 13.20
C GLN A 197 4.63 21.65 11.71
N GLY A 198 3.69 21.86 10.78
CA GLY A 198 3.94 21.94 9.34
C GLY A 198 3.78 20.61 8.58
N PHE A 199 3.16 19.59 9.18
CA PHE A 199 2.85 18.34 8.48
C PHE A 199 1.51 18.41 7.76
N ASP A 200 1.47 17.82 6.58
CA ASP A 200 0.19 17.45 5.98
C ASP A 200 -0.35 16.20 6.70
N VAL A 201 -1.59 16.28 7.15
CA VAL A 201 -2.31 15.20 7.80
C VAL A 201 -3.33 14.64 6.82
N VAL A 202 -3.54 13.33 6.84
CA VAL A 202 -4.60 12.71 6.05
C VAL A 202 -5.95 13.41 6.33
N GLU A 203 -6.71 13.69 5.27
CA GLU A 203 -8.04 14.27 5.42
C GLU A 203 -8.94 13.34 6.22
N TYR A 204 -9.65 13.90 7.19
CA TYR A 204 -10.55 13.14 8.04
C TYR A 204 -11.82 13.92 8.38
N ARG A 205 -12.87 13.19 8.72
CA ARG A 205 -14.10 13.71 9.31
C ARG A 205 -14.34 13.06 10.66
N THR A 206 -14.85 13.84 11.61
CA THR A 206 -15.29 13.30 12.89
C THR A 206 -16.70 12.77 12.75
N VAL A 207 -16.91 11.50 13.10
CA VAL A 207 -18.19 10.79 12.95
C VAL A 207 -18.58 10.06 14.24
N THR A 208 -19.88 9.78 14.32
CA THR A 208 -20.50 8.78 15.20
C THR A 208 -21.33 7.85 14.32
N ALA A 209 -21.94 6.80 14.88
CA ALA A 209 -22.81 5.91 14.09
C ALA A 209 -23.95 6.68 13.38
N SER A 210 -24.46 7.75 13.99
CA SER A 210 -25.56 8.56 13.43
C SER A 210 -25.15 9.48 12.27
N THR A 211 -23.88 9.86 12.17
CA THR A 211 -23.36 10.76 11.11
C THR A 211 -22.50 10.04 10.08
N LEU A 212 -22.36 8.72 10.22
CA LEU A 212 -21.52 7.92 9.35
C LEU A 212 -21.94 8.00 7.87
N ASP A 213 -23.24 7.94 7.57
CA ASP A 213 -23.72 7.91 6.19
C ASP A 213 -23.37 9.18 5.42
N GLU A 214 -23.52 10.34 6.04
CA GLU A 214 -23.13 11.63 5.45
C GLU A 214 -21.63 11.67 5.12
N ALA A 215 -20.80 11.18 6.03
CA ALA A 215 -19.36 11.11 5.80
C ALA A 215 -19.00 10.10 4.70
N MET A 216 -19.67 8.94 4.69
CA MET A 216 -19.46 7.92 3.65
C MET A 216 -19.84 8.43 2.27
N GLU A 217 -20.95 9.17 2.14
CA GLU A 217 -21.37 9.78 0.88
C GLU A 217 -20.35 10.82 0.39
N TYR A 218 -19.87 11.68 1.33
CA TYR A 218 -18.80 12.62 1.01
C TYR A 218 -17.56 11.90 0.44
N PHE A 219 -17.04 10.90 1.13
CA PHE A 219 -15.84 10.19 0.68
C PHE A 219 -16.08 9.40 -0.60
N SER A 220 -17.25 8.80 -0.80
CA SER A 220 -17.59 8.07 -2.03
C SER A 220 -17.70 8.98 -3.26
N THR A 221 -18.05 10.24 -3.07
CA THR A 221 -18.05 11.25 -4.15
C THR A 221 -16.64 11.79 -4.38
N ALA A 222 -15.94 12.17 -3.31
CA ALA A 222 -14.63 12.78 -3.39
C ALA A 222 -13.56 11.84 -3.99
N ILE A 223 -13.68 10.51 -3.83
CA ILE A 223 -12.70 9.55 -4.36
C ILE A 223 -12.56 9.63 -5.89
N THR A 224 -13.62 10.02 -6.60
CA THR A 224 -13.60 10.15 -8.07
C THR A 224 -12.83 11.39 -8.56
N GLU A 225 -12.63 12.36 -7.69
CA GLU A 225 -11.96 13.63 -7.99
C GLU A 225 -10.55 13.70 -7.39
N ASN A 226 -10.20 12.77 -6.50
CA ASN A 226 -8.92 12.77 -5.81
C ASN A 226 -7.75 12.36 -6.72
N ASP A 227 -6.66 13.11 -6.64
CA ASP A 227 -5.40 12.82 -7.34
C ASP A 227 -4.45 11.90 -6.53
N PHE A 228 -4.91 11.30 -5.46
CA PHE A 228 -4.09 10.40 -4.63
C PHE A 228 -4.67 9.00 -4.51
N PRO A 229 -3.82 7.95 -4.48
CA PRO A 229 -4.29 6.57 -4.37
C PRO A 229 -4.86 6.30 -2.97
N SER A 230 -6.07 5.76 -2.92
CA SER A 230 -6.75 5.31 -1.70
C SER A 230 -7.53 4.03 -1.96
N ASP A 231 -7.45 3.05 -1.04
CA ASP A 231 -8.15 1.77 -1.16
C ASP A 231 -9.33 1.65 -0.17
N GLY A 232 -9.72 2.76 0.48
CA GLY A 232 -10.81 2.79 1.44
C GLY A 232 -10.72 3.91 2.46
N LEU A 233 -11.27 3.65 3.63
CA LEU A 233 -11.25 4.56 4.76
C LEU A 233 -10.70 3.86 6.01
N VAL A 234 -10.25 4.66 6.98
CA VAL A 234 -9.84 4.19 8.31
C VAL A 234 -10.70 4.89 9.35
N ALA A 235 -11.38 4.12 10.17
CA ALA A 235 -12.04 4.58 11.38
C ALA A 235 -11.07 4.41 12.57
N LEU A 236 -10.83 5.48 13.31
CA LEU A 236 -9.93 5.54 14.46
C LEU A 236 -10.62 6.26 15.60
N TYR A 237 -10.77 5.64 16.76
CA TYR A 237 -11.39 6.31 17.91
C TYR A 237 -10.63 7.59 18.30
N ASP A 238 -11.37 8.68 18.52
CA ASP A 238 -10.78 9.95 18.94
C ASP A 238 -10.25 9.90 20.38
N ASP A 239 -10.98 9.22 21.28
CA ASP A 239 -10.57 9.02 22.66
C ASP A 239 -9.36 8.08 22.75
N ILE A 240 -8.21 8.65 23.12
CA ILE A 240 -6.92 7.92 23.16
C ILE A 240 -6.97 6.86 24.25
N ALA A 241 -7.39 7.22 25.47
CA ALA A 241 -7.40 6.30 26.60
C ALA A 241 -8.36 5.12 26.37
N TYR A 242 -9.55 5.40 25.82
CA TYR A 242 -10.49 4.36 25.42
C TYR A 242 -9.86 3.44 24.36
N GLY A 243 -9.34 4.00 23.28
CA GLY A 243 -8.72 3.25 22.21
C GLY A 243 -7.59 2.34 22.70
N ASP A 244 -6.73 2.88 23.57
CA ASP A 244 -5.59 2.12 24.13
C ASP A 244 -6.06 1.02 25.11
N SER A 245 -7.17 1.23 25.83
CA SER A 245 -7.75 0.23 26.74
C SER A 245 -8.26 -1.02 26.04
N LEU A 246 -8.64 -0.92 24.75
CA LEU A 246 -9.12 -2.05 23.95
C LEU A 246 -8.00 -3.03 23.58
N GLY A 247 -6.74 -2.58 23.63
CA GLY A 247 -5.59 -3.38 23.29
C GLY A 247 -5.55 -3.82 21.83
N ARG A 248 -4.98 -5.01 21.60
CA ARG A 248 -4.80 -5.56 20.25
C ARG A 248 -4.97 -7.08 20.23
N THR A 249 -5.25 -7.61 19.05
CA THR A 249 -5.10 -9.05 18.75
C THR A 249 -3.64 -9.33 18.36
N ALA A 250 -3.32 -10.56 18.03
CA ALA A 250 -2.01 -10.92 17.47
C ALA A 250 -1.71 -10.20 16.14
N LYS A 251 -2.76 -9.78 15.40
CA LYS A 251 -2.64 -9.23 14.04
C LYS A 251 -3.11 -7.77 13.91
N PHE A 252 -4.09 -7.33 14.71
CA PHE A 252 -4.81 -6.09 14.54
C PHE A 252 -4.93 -5.29 15.84
N PRO A 253 -4.80 -3.94 15.81
CA PRO A 253 -5.22 -3.09 16.90
C PRO A 253 -6.75 -3.08 16.98
N ARG A 254 -7.32 -2.85 18.16
CA ARG A 254 -8.78 -2.78 18.34
C ARG A 254 -9.34 -1.37 18.35
N ASN A 255 -8.47 -0.36 18.31
CA ASN A 255 -8.86 1.05 18.30
C ASN A 255 -9.05 1.62 16.89
N ALA A 256 -8.76 0.85 15.86
CA ALA A 256 -8.88 1.27 14.47
C ALA A 256 -9.42 0.14 13.60
N PHE A 257 -10.18 0.50 12.58
CA PHE A 257 -10.83 -0.43 11.66
C PHE A 257 -10.81 0.12 10.23
N ALA A 258 -10.54 -0.71 9.25
CA ALA A 258 -10.51 -0.28 7.86
C ALA A 258 -11.83 -0.62 7.16
N PHE A 259 -12.37 0.34 6.42
CA PHE A 259 -13.43 0.11 5.46
C PHE A 259 -12.82 0.11 4.06
N LYS A 260 -13.06 -0.94 3.28
CA LYS A 260 -12.66 -1.01 1.88
C LYS A 260 -13.87 -0.85 0.98
N TRP A 261 -13.70 -0.08 -0.10
CA TRP A 261 -14.74 0.01 -1.12
C TRP A 261 -15.05 -1.37 -1.69
N ALA A 262 -16.26 -1.56 -2.19
CA ALA A 262 -16.60 -2.76 -2.96
C ALA A 262 -15.68 -2.83 -4.19
N ASP A 263 -15.21 -4.05 -4.50
CA ASP A 263 -14.43 -4.23 -5.72
C ASP A 263 -15.32 -3.90 -6.93
N GLU A 264 -14.77 -3.21 -7.90
CA GLU A 264 -15.42 -3.07 -9.19
C GLU A 264 -15.44 -4.43 -9.87
N ILE A 265 -16.64 -4.90 -10.25
CA ILE A 265 -16.83 -6.17 -10.94
C ILE A 265 -17.28 -5.89 -12.36
N ARG A 266 -16.65 -6.55 -13.35
CA ARG A 266 -17.03 -6.46 -14.76
C ARG A 266 -17.26 -7.85 -15.33
N GLU A 267 -18.25 -7.95 -16.23
CA GLU A 267 -18.49 -9.15 -17.03
C GLU A 267 -17.59 -9.15 -18.26
N THR A 268 -17.13 -10.33 -18.64
CA THR A 268 -16.31 -10.55 -19.84
C THR A 268 -16.44 -12.01 -20.30
N HIS A 269 -15.87 -12.34 -21.45
CA HIS A 269 -15.88 -13.70 -22.00
C HIS A 269 -14.51 -14.34 -21.91
N LEU A 270 -14.47 -15.58 -21.39
CA LEU A 270 -13.25 -16.37 -21.30
C LEU A 270 -12.84 -16.84 -22.70
N LEU A 271 -11.66 -16.42 -23.15
CA LEU A 271 -11.15 -16.76 -24.48
C LEU A 271 -10.24 -18.01 -24.45
N GLU A 272 -9.39 -18.12 -23.43
CA GLU A 272 -8.39 -19.16 -23.35
C GLU A 272 -7.94 -19.36 -21.87
N ILE A 273 -7.41 -20.54 -21.56
CA ILE A 273 -6.57 -20.78 -20.38
C ILE A 273 -5.15 -21.05 -20.85
N GLU A 274 -4.25 -20.14 -20.54
CA GLU A 274 -2.82 -20.34 -20.72
C GLU A 274 -2.22 -21.13 -19.56
N TRP A 275 -1.35 -22.07 -19.86
CA TRP A 275 -0.68 -22.92 -18.89
C TRP A 275 0.81 -22.59 -18.83
N SER A 276 1.23 -21.89 -17.78
CA SER A 276 2.59 -21.36 -17.63
C SER A 276 3.40 -22.20 -16.65
N PRO A 277 4.44 -22.93 -17.12
CA PRO A 277 5.31 -23.71 -16.25
C PRO A 277 6.24 -22.80 -15.43
N SER A 278 6.37 -23.11 -14.15
CA SER A 278 7.34 -22.48 -13.24
C SER A 278 8.65 -23.26 -13.17
N ARG A 279 9.67 -22.69 -12.55
CA ARG A 279 10.97 -23.34 -12.30
C ARG A 279 10.86 -24.61 -11.44
N THR A 280 9.81 -24.74 -10.65
CA THR A 280 9.57 -25.90 -9.77
C THR A 280 8.77 -27.00 -10.46
N GLY A 281 8.47 -26.87 -11.76
CA GLY A 281 7.64 -27.80 -12.49
C GLY A 281 6.13 -27.64 -12.27
N LEU A 282 5.69 -26.74 -11.42
CA LEU A 282 4.29 -26.37 -11.27
C LEU A 282 3.82 -25.61 -12.51
N ILE A 283 2.67 -26.00 -13.08
CA ILE A 283 2.06 -25.35 -14.23
C ILE A 283 0.84 -24.58 -13.76
N ASN A 284 0.93 -23.25 -13.86
CA ASN A 284 -0.13 -22.33 -13.38
C ASN A 284 -1.12 -22.02 -14.51
N PRO A 285 -2.42 -22.17 -14.28
CA PRO A 285 -3.45 -21.71 -15.20
C PRO A 285 -3.66 -20.18 -15.09
N VAL A 286 -3.70 -19.53 -16.23
CA VAL A 286 -4.00 -18.09 -16.36
C VAL A 286 -5.16 -17.94 -17.34
N ALA A 287 -6.27 -17.38 -16.87
CA ALA A 287 -7.40 -17.07 -17.72
C ALA A 287 -7.09 -15.85 -18.60
N VAL A 288 -7.31 -15.99 -19.90
CA VAL A 288 -7.29 -14.91 -20.88
C VAL A 288 -8.74 -14.64 -21.29
N PHE A 289 -9.15 -13.39 -21.23
CA PHE A 289 -10.53 -12.98 -21.51
C PHE A 289 -10.57 -11.69 -22.33
N GLU A 290 -11.75 -11.37 -22.90
CA GLU A 290 -11.91 -10.12 -23.61
C GLU A 290 -11.53 -8.93 -22.72
N PRO A 291 -10.74 -7.97 -23.24
CA PRO A 291 -10.27 -6.84 -22.44
C PRO A 291 -11.42 -6.05 -21.82
N VAL A 292 -11.33 -5.75 -20.54
CA VAL A 292 -12.30 -4.93 -19.80
C VAL A 292 -11.60 -3.87 -18.98
N GLU A 293 -12.24 -2.71 -18.85
CA GLU A 293 -11.79 -1.65 -17.96
C GLU A 293 -12.16 -1.99 -16.52
N LEU A 294 -11.15 -2.01 -15.62
CA LEU A 294 -11.30 -2.21 -14.19
C LEU A 294 -10.42 -1.21 -13.45
N GLU A 295 -11.04 -0.38 -12.63
CA GLU A 295 -10.32 0.59 -11.78
C GLU A 295 -9.28 1.41 -12.57
N GLY A 296 -9.73 1.96 -13.73
CA GLY A 296 -8.92 2.85 -14.57
C GLY A 296 -7.80 2.17 -15.38
N THR A 297 -7.78 0.84 -15.45
CA THR A 297 -6.84 0.12 -16.32
C THR A 297 -7.51 -1.01 -17.07
N THR A 298 -7.08 -1.25 -18.30
CA THR A 298 -7.54 -2.39 -19.11
C THR A 298 -6.88 -3.67 -18.63
N VAL A 299 -7.69 -4.68 -18.31
CA VAL A 299 -7.24 -6.03 -17.95
C VAL A 299 -7.82 -7.07 -18.90
N SER A 300 -7.01 -8.09 -19.23
CA SER A 300 -7.41 -9.20 -20.10
C SER A 300 -6.91 -10.55 -19.60
N ARG A 301 -6.29 -10.59 -18.41
CA ARG A 301 -5.68 -11.80 -17.87
C ARG A 301 -5.89 -11.84 -16.35
N ALA A 302 -6.22 -13.04 -15.83
CA ALA A 302 -6.32 -13.28 -14.39
C ALA A 302 -5.72 -14.63 -14.02
N SER A 303 -5.04 -14.69 -12.85
CA SER A 303 -4.58 -15.98 -12.31
C SER A 303 -5.76 -16.82 -11.86
N VAL A 304 -5.77 -18.11 -12.22
CA VAL A 304 -6.71 -19.10 -11.70
C VAL A 304 -6.07 -19.92 -10.58
N HIS A 305 -4.83 -19.62 -10.22
CA HIS A 305 -4.02 -20.19 -9.16
C HIS A 305 -3.72 -21.69 -9.30
N ASN A 306 -4.74 -22.56 -9.41
CA ASN A 306 -4.58 -24.01 -9.48
C ASN A 306 -5.79 -24.70 -10.13
N VAL A 307 -5.66 -26.03 -10.32
CA VAL A 307 -6.69 -26.86 -10.94
C VAL A 307 -7.96 -26.97 -10.08
N SER A 308 -7.84 -26.93 -8.75
CA SER A 308 -9.03 -26.97 -7.86
C SER A 308 -9.94 -25.80 -8.10
N ILE A 309 -9.41 -24.57 -8.16
CA ILE A 309 -10.19 -23.34 -8.42
C ILE A 309 -10.79 -23.36 -9.83
N LEU A 310 -10.06 -23.87 -10.83
CA LEU A 310 -10.56 -24.01 -12.18
C LEU A 310 -11.80 -24.92 -12.23
N LYS A 311 -11.76 -26.04 -11.51
CA LYS A 311 -12.88 -26.99 -11.40
C LYS A 311 -14.03 -26.40 -10.56
N GLU A 312 -13.73 -25.70 -9.48
CA GLU A 312 -14.74 -25.05 -8.62
C GLU A 312 -15.52 -23.98 -9.40
N LEU A 313 -14.82 -23.17 -10.18
CA LEU A 313 -15.43 -22.17 -11.07
C LEU A 313 -16.11 -22.81 -12.30
N GLN A 314 -15.93 -24.10 -12.55
CA GLN A 314 -16.49 -24.80 -13.70
C GLN A 314 -16.22 -24.10 -15.04
N LEU A 315 -14.98 -23.61 -15.22
CA LEU A 315 -14.59 -22.81 -16.38
C LEU A 315 -14.68 -23.60 -17.68
N GLY A 316 -15.05 -22.89 -18.74
CA GLY A 316 -15.03 -23.36 -20.12
C GLY A 316 -14.80 -22.21 -21.09
N ILE A 317 -14.16 -22.48 -22.21
CA ILE A 317 -13.90 -21.47 -23.24
C ILE A 317 -15.23 -20.93 -23.77
N GLY A 318 -15.36 -19.60 -23.84
CA GLY A 318 -16.56 -18.90 -24.23
C GLY A 318 -17.53 -18.60 -23.08
N ASP A 319 -17.22 -19.04 -21.85
CA ASP A 319 -18.04 -18.72 -20.68
C ASP A 319 -18.05 -17.23 -20.38
N THR A 320 -19.20 -16.72 -19.95
CA THR A 320 -19.32 -15.40 -19.34
C THR A 320 -18.84 -15.47 -17.90
N ILE A 321 -17.80 -14.73 -17.61
CA ILE A 321 -17.19 -14.65 -16.28
C ILE A 321 -17.26 -13.23 -15.75
N THR A 322 -17.24 -13.07 -14.43
CA THR A 322 -17.04 -11.78 -13.78
C THR A 322 -15.63 -11.68 -13.24
N VAL A 323 -15.02 -10.54 -13.42
CA VAL A 323 -13.64 -10.28 -13.00
C VAL A 323 -13.56 -9.03 -12.13
N TYR A 324 -12.60 -9.01 -11.20
CA TYR A 324 -12.33 -7.90 -10.31
C TYR A 324 -10.83 -7.82 -10.02
N LYS A 325 -10.37 -6.74 -9.41
CA LYS A 325 -8.98 -6.63 -8.93
C LYS A 325 -8.88 -6.85 -7.43
N ALA A 326 -8.33 -7.98 -7.03
CA ALA A 326 -7.99 -8.20 -5.63
C ALA A 326 -6.94 -7.17 -5.16
N ASN A 327 -7.25 -6.46 -4.07
CA ASN A 327 -6.44 -5.37 -3.55
C ASN A 327 -6.12 -4.27 -4.59
N MET A 328 -7.04 -3.99 -5.52
CA MET A 328 -6.94 -3.00 -6.60
C MET A 328 -5.76 -3.25 -7.58
N ILE A 329 -5.14 -4.41 -7.53
CA ILE A 329 -3.89 -4.69 -8.27
C ILE A 329 -4.00 -5.96 -9.11
N ILE A 330 -4.44 -7.06 -8.52
CA ILE A 330 -4.33 -8.40 -9.12
C ILE A 330 -5.69 -8.83 -9.69
N PRO A 331 -5.84 -8.93 -11.03
CA PRO A 331 -7.07 -9.42 -11.63
C PRO A 331 -7.35 -10.87 -11.20
N GLN A 332 -8.60 -11.12 -10.82
CA GLN A 332 -9.12 -12.43 -10.44
C GLN A 332 -10.51 -12.64 -11.01
N ILE A 333 -10.89 -13.89 -11.22
CA ILE A 333 -12.26 -14.27 -11.55
C ILE A 333 -13.06 -14.29 -10.25
N ALA A 334 -14.16 -13.52 -10.21
CA ALA A 334 -15.08 -13.52 -9.07
C ALA A 334 -16.06 -14.70 -9.19
N GLU A 335 -16.67 -14.87 -10.38
CA GLU A 335 -17.68 -15.90 -10.63
C GLU A 335 -17.68 -16.28 -12.12
N ASN A 336 -18.05 -17.52 -12.42
CA ASN A 336 -18.42 -17.96 -13.75
C ASN A 336 -19.94 -18.05 -13.83
N LEU A 337 -20.55 -17.22 -14.64
CA LEU A 337 -22.01 -17.14 -14.79
C LEU A 337 -22.56 -18.27 -15.67
N THR A 338 -21.77 -18.78 -16.62
CA THR A 338 -22.18 -19.83 -17.56
C THR A 338 -21.95 -21.23 -17.01
N ARG A 339 -20.81 -21.49 -16.35
CA ARG A 339 -20.43 -22.76 -15.73
C ARG A 339 -20.51 -23.95 -16.69
N SER A 340 -19.93 -23.80 -17.88
CA SER A 340 -20.02 -24.85 -18.91
C SER A 340 -19.17 -26.08 -18.61
N SER A 341 -18.15 -25.97 -17.78
CA SER A 341 -17.16 -27.05 -17.45
C SER A 341 -16.47 -27.64 -18.70
N LYS A 342 -16.40 -26.87 -19.79
CA LYS A 342 -15.83 -27.32 -21.10
C LYS A 342 -14.36 -26.93 -21.22
N LEU A 343 -13.56 -27.26 -20.23
CA LEU A 343 -12.13 -27.01 -20.27
C LEU A 343 -11.35 -28.31 -20.14
N GLU A 344 -10.45 -28.55 -21.07
CA GLU A 344 -9.51 -29.66 -21.00
C GLU A 344 -8.23 -29.23 -20.30
N ILE A 345 -7.79 -30.06 -19.32
CA ILE A 345 -6.49 -29.88 -18.66
C ILE A 345 -5.45 -30.58 -19.53
N PRO A 346 -4.36 -29.92 -19.95
CA PRO A 346 -3.42 -30.53 -20.87
C PRO A 346 -2.63 -31.67 -20.21
N ASP A 347 -2.50 -32.77 -20.89
CA ASP A 347 -1.68 -33.92 -20.54
C ASP A 347 -0.23 -33.77 -20.97
N THR A 348 0.08 -32.70 -21.72
CA THR A 348 1.45 -32.31 -22.10
C THR A 348 1.67 -30.83 -21.83
N CYS A 349 2.87 -30.49 -21.39
CA CYS A 349 3.26 -29.11 -21.15
C CYS A 349 3.34 -28.32 -22.47
N PRO A 350 2.62 -27.18 -22.60
CA PRO A 350 2.66 -26.40 -23.83
C PRO A 350 4.04 -25.82 -24.18
N ALA A 351 4.89 -25.62 -23.14
CA ALA A 351 6.21 -25.02 -23.35
C ALA A 351 7.31 -26.04 -23.73
N CYS A 352 7.27 -27.28 -23.19
CA CYS A 352 8.34 -28.25 -23.42
C CYS A 352 7.88 -29.61 -23.97
N GLY A 353 6.56 -29.81 -24.14
CA GLY A 353 6.00 -31.05 -24.71
C GLY A 353 6.07 -32.29 -23.80
N HIS A 354 6.61 -32.17 -22.59
CA HIS A 354 6.66 -33.30 -21.65
C HIS A 354 5.29 -33.54 -21.00
N GLY A 355 5.04 -34.78 -20.59
CA GLY A 355 3.79 -35.16 -19.91
C GLY A 355 3.56 -34.38 -18.61
N THR A 356 2.30 -34.16 -18.35
CA THR A 356 1.85 -33.49 -17.11
C THR A 356 1.07 -34.46 -16.23
N GLN A 357 0.95 -34.14 -14.94
CA GLN A 357 0.13 -34.89 -14.00
C GLN A 357 -0.49 -33.95 -12.97
N ILE A 358 -1.73 -34.26 -12.59
CA ILE A 358 -2.39 -33.58 -11.46
C ILE A 358 -1.87 -34.21 -10.18
N GLN A 359 -1.33 -33.36 -9.28
CA GLN A 359 -0.95 -33.77 -7.93
C GLN A 359 -1.83 -33.06 -6.91
N LYS A 360 -2.20 -33.78 -5.85
CA LYS A 360 -2.98 -33.23 -4.75
C LYS A 360 -2.07 -33.04 -3.53
N VAL A 361 -1.92 -31.79 -3.10
CA VAL A 361 -1.15 -31.41 -1.92
C VAL A 361 -2.05 -30.56 -1.00
N ASN A 362 -2.22 -30.99 0.25
CA ASN A 362 -3.07 -30.30 1.22
C ASN A 362 -4.50 -29.99 0.69
N ASP A 363 -5.13 -30.98 0.07
CA ASP A 363 -6.47 -30.88 -0.57
C ASP A 363 -6.57 -29.93 -1.79
N VAL A 364 -5.48 -29.38 -2.27
CA VAL A 364 -5.41 -28.55 -3.49
C VAL A 364 -4.84 -29.38 -4.65
N GLU A 365 -5.57 -29.45 -5.75
CA GLU A 365 -5.10 -30.05 -7.00
C GLU A 365 -4.34 -29.02 -7.83
N ALA A 366 -3.14 -29.36 -8.26
CA ALA A 366 -2.31 -28.56 -9.14
C ALA A 366 -1.69 -29.40 -10.24
N LEU A 367 -1.38 -28.79 -11.39
CA LEU A 367 -0.78 -29.43 -12.52
C LEU A 367 0.74 -29.34 -12.43
N TYR A 368 1.44 -30.46 -12.59
CA TYR A 368 2.89 -30.54 -12.55
C TYR A 368 3.45 -31.24 -13.79
N LEU A 369 4.68 -30.92 -14.13
CA LEU A 369 5.46 -31.76 -15.05
C LEU A 369 5.69 -33.15 -14.45
N SER A 370 5.51 -34.20 -15.25
CA SER A 370 5.67 -35.59 -14.79
C SER A 370 7.13 -35.92 -14.47
N LEU A 371 8.08 -35.25 -15.10
CA LEU A 371 9.52 -35.35 -14.88
C LEU A 371 10.10 -33.94 -14.75
N ILE A 372 10.72 -33.65 -13.59
CA ILE A 372 11.51 -32.40 -13.42
C ILE A 372 12.88 -32.68 -14.05
N HIS A 373 13.10 -32.15 -15.24
CA HIS A 373 14.45 -32.07 -15.79
C HIS A 373 15.16 -30.90 -15.12
N ILE A 374 16.06 -31.23 -14.24
CA ILE A 374 17.03 -30.29 -13.67
C ILE A 374 18.10 -29.99 -14.73
#